data_8dd59286cc7d41c5f6901f1e88a3a665
#
_entry.id   8dd59286cc7d41c5f6901f1e88a3a665
#
_cell.length_a   1.000
_cell.length_b   1.000
_cell.length_c   1.000
_cell.angle_alpha   90.00
_cell.angle_beta   90.00
_cell.angle_gamma   90.00
#
_symmetry.space_group_name_H-M   'P 1'
#
loop_
_entity.id
_entity.type
_entity.pdbx_description
1 polymer ?
#
loop_
_entity_poly.entity_id
_entity_poly.type
_entity_poly.pdbx_seq_one_letter_code
_entity_poly.pdbx_strand_id
1 'polypeptide(L)'
;MDEEQPVMTEEQQRIHDEKIKNLKIRTASVIEMLKETYYPGHSTTAKRVIERHLIREFGLKPREATYHGGMVIDSLHQKGVIEHVPEDTARNALFKVNLRVLQKS
;
A
#
# COMPACT_ATOMS: atom_id res chain seq x y z
N MET A 1 -14.88 24.27 -27.01
CA MET A 1 -14.66 23.04 -27.65
C MET A 1 -14.12 21.98 -26.74
N ASP A 2 -14.68 20.86 -26.84
CA ASP A 2 -14.30 19.85 -25.93
C ASP A 2 -13.05 19.16 -26.37
N GLU A 3 -12.13 19.08 -25.48
CA GLU A 3 -11.00 18.26 -25.75
C GLU A 3 -11.43 16.83 -25.57
N GLU A 4 -11.36 16.10 -26.64
CA GLU A 4 -11.62 14.69 -26.54
C GLU A 4 -10.49 14.06 -25.77
N GLN A 5 -10.82 13.51 -24.62
CA GLN A 5 -9.86 12.71 -23.90
C GLN A 5 -9.67 11.40 -24.64
N PRO A 6 -8.44 10.91 -24.72
CA PRO A 6 -8.19 9.62 -25.35
C PRO A 6 -9.00 8.54 -24.64
N VAL A 7 -9.76 7.81 -25.38
CA VAL A 7 -10.51 6.69 -24.84
C VAL A 7 -9.59 5.48 -24.78
N MET A 8 -9.57 4.82 -23.65
CA MET A 8 -8.80 3.60 -23.52
C MET A 8 -9.35 2.52 -24.45
N THR A 9 -8.44 1.77 -25.07
CA THR A 9 -8.83 0.56 -25.79
C THR A 9 -9.33 -0.47 -24.80
N GLU A 10 -10.03 -1.49 -25.30
CA GLU A 10 -10.49 -2.58 -24.42
C GLU A 10 -9.34 -3.23 -23.68
N GLU A 11 -8.22 -3.41 -24.37
CA GLU A 11 -7.03 -4.00 -23.74
C GLU A 11 -6.45 -3.11 -22.67
N GLN A 12 -6.36 -1.80 -22.93
CA GLN A 12 -5.86 -0.85 -21.94
C GLN A 12 -6.78 -0.79 -20.72
N GLN A 13 -8.08 -0.83 -20.94
CA GLN A 13 -9.07 -0.81 -19.88
C GLN A 13 -8.94 -2.07 -19.01
N ARG A 14 -8.75 -3.22 -19.64
CA ARG A 14 -8.57 -4.47 -18.92
C ARG A 14 -7.32 -4.46 -18.05
N ILE A 15 -6.21 -3.96 -18.59
CA ILE A 15 -4.95 -3.84 -17.85
C ILE A 15 -5.11 -2.89 -16.68
N HIS A 16 -5.76 -1.76 -16.89
CA HIS A 16 -6.02 -0.77 -15.85
C HIS A 16 -6.87 -1.37 -14.72
N ASP A 17 -7.96 -2.05 -15.08
CA ASP A 17 -8.84 -2.69 -14.10
C ASP A 17 -8.11 -3.75 -13.29
N GLU A 18 -7.24 -4.51 -13.95
CA GLU A 18 -6.44 -5.54 -13.30
C GLU A 18 -5.45 -4.94 -12.31
N LYS A 19 -4.82 -3.82 -12.67
CA LYS A 19 -3.92 -3.11 -11.75
C LYS A 19 -4.64 -2.61 -10.52
N ILE A 20 -5.83 -2.05 -10.69
CA ILE A 20 -6.64 -1.58 -9.57
C ILE A 20 -7.03 -2.75 -8.69
N LYS A 21 -7.47 -3.85 -9.28
CA LYS A 21 -7.83 -5.05 -8.54
C LYS A 21 -6.65 -5.59 -7.73
N ASN A 22 -5.47 -5.66 -8.35
CA ASN A 22 -4.27 -6.13 -7.68
C ASN A 22 -3.87 -5.23 -6.53
N LEU A 23 -3.98 -3.91 -6.71
CA LEU A 23 -3.69 -2.96 -5.64
C LEU A 23 -4.63 -3.17 -4.46
N LYS A 24 -5.91 -3.37 -4.70
CA LYS A 24 -6.89 -3.63 -3.64
C LYS A 24 -6.57 -4.91 -2.89
N ILE A 25 -6.22 -5.96 -3.59
CA ILE A 25 -5.87 -7.26 -2.99
C ILE A 25 -4.62 -7.11 -2.14
N ARG A 26 -3.59 -6.46 -2.65
CA ARG A 26 -2.34 -6.26 -1.93
C ARG A 26 -2.53 -5.37 -0.71
N THR A 27 -3.30 -4.29 -0.85
CA THR A 27 -3.61 -3.39 0.27
C THR A 27 -4.36 -4.14 1.38
N ALA A 28 -5.36 -4.94 1.01
CA ALA A 28 -6.11 -5.74 1.98
C ALA A 28 -5.22 -6.73 2.71
N SER A 29 -4.29 -7.37 1.99
CA SER A 29 -3.34 -8.30 2.58
C SER A 29 -2.41 -7.61 3.58
N VAL A 30 -1.93 -6.41 3.23
CA VAL A 30 -1.08 -5.63 4.14
C VAL A 30 -1.87 -5.21 5.37
N ILE A 31 -3.12 -4.79 5.22
CA ILE A 31 -3.98 -4.44 6.35
C ILE A 31 -4.10 -5.62 7.32
N GLU A 32 -4.31 -6.83 6.82
CA GLU A 32 -4.39 -8.01 7.67
C GLU A 32 -3.07 -8.28 8.40
N MET A 33 -1.94 -8.10 7.72
CA MET A 33 -0.63 -8.23 8.33
C MET A 33 -0.45 -7.21 9.45
N LEU A 34 -0.87 -5.96 9.22
CA LEU A 34 -0.76 -4.90 10.22
C LEU A 34 -1.62 -5.23 11.44
N LYS A 35 -2.81 -5.77 11.24
CA LYS A 35 -3.69 -6.17 12.35
C LYS A 35 -3.06 -7.27 13.21
N GLU A 36 -2.36 -8.20 12.59
CA GLU A 36 -1.72 -9.31 13.29
C GLU A 36 -0.45 -8.90 14.00
N THR A 37 0.24 -7.88 13.49
CA THR A 37 1.58 -7.52 13.96
C THR A 37 1.59 -6.41 14.99
N TYR A 38 0.70 -5.42 14.84
CA TYR A 38 0.76 -4.20 15.64
C TYR A 38 -0.36 -4.12 16.66
N TYR A 39 -0.04 -3.47 17.80
CA TYR A 39 -0.93 -3.36 18.95
C TYR A 39 -0.53 -2.11 19.75
N PRO A 40 -1.34 -1.65 20.73
CA PRO A 40 -0.97 -0.49 21.54
C PRO A 40 0.40 -0.68 22.19
N GLY A 41 1.28 0.29 21.98
CA GLY A 41 2.67 0.20 22.46
C GLY A 41 3.65 -0.31 21.41
N HIS A 42 3.16 -0.91 20.34
CA HIS A 42 4.00 -1.36 19.22
C HIS A 42 3.23 -1.07 17.93
N SER A 43 3.29 0.17 17.49
CA SER A 43 2.46 0.64 16.36
C SER A 43 3.23 1.46 15.33
N THR A 44 4.53 1.21 15.20
CA THR A 44 5.35 1.84 14.16
C THR A 44 5.81 0.77 13.18
N THR A 45 5.53 0.99 11.90
CA THR A 45 5.96 0.09 10.85
C THR A 45 6.93 0.81 9.92
N ALA A 46 7.46 0.11 8.94
CA ALA A 46 8.39 0.66 7.97
C ALA A 46 8.07 0.16 6.57
N LYS A 47 8.48 0.93 5.57
CA LYS A 47 8.28 0.56 4.18
C LYS A 47 8.83 -0.84 3.89
N ARG A 48 10.01 -1.16 4.41
CA ARG A 48 10.62 -2.48 4.18
C ARG A 48 9.78 -3.64 4.73
N VAL A 49 9.04 -3.40 5.81
CA VAL A 49 8.16 -4.43 6.37
C VAL A 49 7.04 -4.74 5.39
N ILE A 50 6.47 -3.71 4.80
CA ILE A 50 5.42 -3.84 3.80
C ILE A 50 5.97 -4.52 2.54
N GLU A 51 7.15 -4.11 2.09
CA GLU A 51 7.79 -4.72 0.92
C GLU A 51 8.06 -6.21 1.13
N ARG A 52 8.57 -6.58 2.29
CA ARG A 52 8.83 -8.00 2.62
C ARG A 52 7.55 -8.82 2.63
N HIS A 53 6.49 -8.24 3.14
CA HIS A 53 5.18 -8.90 3.14
C HIS A 53 4.72 -9.16 1.69
N LEU A 54 4.87 -8.17 0.82
CA LEU A 54 4.49 -8.32 -0.59
C LEU A 54 5.33 -9.36 -1.30
N ILE A 55 6.62 -9.43 -1.01
CA ILE A 55 7.50 -10.44 -1.58
C ILE A 55 7.05 -11.84 -1.14
N ARG A 56 6.78 -12.00 0.15
CA ARG A 56 6.43 -13.29 0.71
C ARG A 56 5.05 -13.78 0.26
N GLU A 57 4.06 -12.89 0.26
CA GLU A 57 2.68 -13.29 -0.04
C GLU A 57 2.36 -13.35 -1.52
N PHE A 58 3.01 -12.51 -2.33
CA PHE A 58 2.69 -12.40 -3.75
C PHE A 58 3.84 -12.81 -4.68
N GLY A 59 4.96 -13.24 -4.11
CA GLY A 59 6.09 -13.68 -4.91
C GLY A 59 6.73 -12.59 -5.75
N LEU A 60 6.61 -11.33 -5.32
CA LEU A 60 7.17 -10.22 -6.07
C LEU A 60 8.68 -10.19 -5.97
N LYS A 61 9.34 -9.73 -7.03
CA LYS A 61 10.76 -9.46 -6.98
C LYS A 61 11.01 -8.19 -6.16
N PRO A 62 12.20 -8.01 -5.57
CA PRO A 62 12.46 -6.83 -4.73
C PRO A 62 12.13 -5.50 -5.40
N ARG A 63 12.46 -5.36 -6.67
CA ARG A 63 12.18 -4.13 -7.43
C ARG A 63 10.67 -3.90 -7.58
N GLU A 64 9.94 -4.97 -7.85
CA GLU A 64 8.48 -4.91 -7.94
C GLU A 64 7.85 -4.57 -6.60
N ALA A 65 8.39 -5.16 -5.53
CA ALA A 65 7.90 -4.90 -4.17
C ALA A 65 8.11 -3.44 -3.77
N THR A 66 9.22 -2.83 -4.19
CA THR A 66 9.47 -1.41 -3.93
C THR A 66 8.44 -0.54 -4.63
N TYR A 67 8.18 -0.81 -5.89
CA TYR A 67 7.22 -0.05 -6.69
C TYR A 67 5.80 -0.23 -6.16
N HIS A 68 5.35 -1.47 -6.03
CA HIS A 68 4.00 -1.76 -5.57
C HIS A 68 3.81 -1.44 -4.09
N GLY A 69 4.88 -1.55 -3.31
CA GLY A 69 4.87 -1.12 -1.91
C GLY A 69 4.56 0.36 -1.77
N GLY A 70 5.13 1.19 -2.64
CA GLY A 70 4.82 2.62 -2.66
C GLY A 70 3.34 2.87 -2.93
N MET A 71 2.75 2.13 -3.87
CA MET A 71 1.33 2.27 -4.19
C MET A 71 0.43 1.83 -3.03
N VAL A 72 0.79 0.73 -2.37
CA VAL A 72 0.06 0.26 -1.19
C VAL A 72 0.15 1.27 -0.06
N ILE A 73 1.34 1.83 0.18
CA ILE A 73 1.55 2.85 1.21
C ILE A 73 0.67 4.06 0.95
N ASP A 74 0.63 4.55 -0.30
CA ASP A 74 -0.25 5.67 -0.67
C ASP A 74 -1.72 5.34 -0.38
N SER A 75 -2.14 4.14 -0.71
CA SER A 75 -3.50 3.69 -0.44
C SER A 75 -3.80 3.66 1.06
N LEU A 76 -2.87 3.16 1.86
CA LEU A 76 -3.02 3.13 3.32
C LEU A 76 -3.07 4.53 3.92
N HIS A 77 -2.28 5.46 3.38
CA HIS A 77 -2.33 6.86 3.78
C HIS A 77 -3.69 7.48 3.49
N GLN A 78 -4.21 7.25 2.31
CA GLN A 78 -5.51 7.78 1.91
C GLN A 78 -6.63 7.26 2.81
N LYS A 79 -6.49 6.03 3.29
CA LYS A 79 -7.46 5.42 4.20
C LYS A 79 -7.24 5.85 5.66
N GLY A 80 -6.17 6.56 5.95
CA GLY A 80 -5.83 6.97 7.30
C GLY A 80 -5.26 5.87 8.18
N VAL A 81 -4.89 4.74 7.57
CA VAL A 81 -4.35 3.58 8.30
C VAL A 81 -2.94 3.84 8.82
N ILE A 82 -2.16 4.60 8.05
CA ILE A 82 -0.79 4.95 8.44
C ILE A 82 -0.55 6.44 8.29
N GLU A 83 0.44 6.96 9.05
CA GLU A 83 0.89 8.33 9.00
C GLU A 83 2.41 8.36 9.07
N HIS A 84 3.03 9.34 8.39
CA HIS A 84 4.47 9.54 8.54
C HIS A 84 4.81 9.96 9.96
N VAL A 85 5.95 9.49 10.47
CA VAL A 85 6.45 9.96 11.76
C VAL A 85 7.39 11.14 11.54
N PRO A 86 7.46 12.08 12.52
CA PRO A 86 8.33 13.26 12.37
C PRO A 86 9.81 12.91 12.22
N GLU A 87 10.24 11.79 12.76
CA GLU A 87 11.62 11.33 12.69
C GLU A 87 11.96 10.59 11.39
N ASP A 88 11.00 10.51 10.48
CA ASP A 88 11.21 9.83 9.21
C ASP A 88 12.34 10.48 8.44
N THR A 89 13.23 9.64 7.92
CA THR A 89 14.34 10.08 7.08
C THR A 89 14.19 9.46 5.70
N ALA A 90 14.90 10.01 4.73
CA ALA A 90 14.87 9.48 3.36
C ALA A 90 15.28 8.00 3.29
N ARG A 91 16.06 7.53 4.24
CA ARG A 91 16.53 6.14 4.27
C ARG A 91 15.54 5.18 4.92
N ASN A 92 14.83 5.68 5.92
CA ASN A 92 13.94 4.84 6.72
C ASN A 92 12.56 5.45 6.70
N ALA A 93 11.77 5.09 5.70
CA ALA A 93 10.38 5.50 5.68
C ALA A 93 9.64 4.77 6.79
N LEU A 94 9.33 5.51 7.85
CA LEU A 94 8.63 4.99 9.02
C LEU A 94 7.22 5.53 9.07
N PHE A 95 6.31 4.71 9.57
CA PHE A 95 4.89 5.07 9.62
C PHE A 95 4.30 4.66 10.95
N LYS A 96 3.49 5.55 11.51
CA LYS A 96 2.67 5.21 12.66
C LYS A 96 1.40 4.52 12.15
N VAL A 97 1.09 3.37 12.74
CA VAL A 97 -0.12 2.63 12.41
C VAL A 97 -1.27 3.16 13.27
N ASN A 98 -2.34 3.61 12.63
CA ASN A 98 -3.51 4.08 13.32
C ASN A 98 -4.41 2.88 13.64
N LEU A 99 -4.29 2.38 14.88
CA LEU A 99 -4.96 1.16 15.29
C LEU A 99 -6.48 1.27 15.25
N ARG A 100 -7.04 2.46 15.50
CA ARG A 100 -8.49 2.65 15.44
C ARG A 100 -9.04 2.48 14.03
N VAL A 101 -8.37 3.11 13.07
CA VAL A 101 -8.77 3.00 11.66
C VAL A 101 -8.56 1.57 11.17
N LEU A 102 -7.44 0.97 11.59
CA LEU A 102 -7.09 -0.40 11.22
C LEU A 102 -8.17 -1.40 11.65
N GLN A 103 -8.70 -1.24 12.86
CA GLN A 103 -9.74 -2.12 13.37
C GLN A 103 -11.05 -2.02 12.60
N LYS A 104 -11.30 -0.88 11.96
CA LYS A 104 -12.50 -0.66 11.17
C LYS A 104 -12.35 -1.05 9.70
N SER A 105 -11.16 -1.44 9.32
CA SER A 105 -10.86 -1.76 7.92
C SER A 105 -11.15 -3.20 7.57
#